data_842dac7cd5f63f42a161aa6a02896647
#
_entry.id   842dac7cd5f63f42a161aa6a02896647
#
_cell.length_a   1.000
_cell.length_b   1.000
_cell.length_c   1.000
_cell.angle_alpha   90.00
_cell.angle_beta   90.00
_cell.angle_gamma   90.00
#
_symmetry.space_group_name_H-M   'P 1'
#
loop_
_entity.id
_entity.type
_entity.pdbx_description
1 polymer ?
#
loop_
_entity_poly.entity_id
_entity_poly.type
_entity_poly.pdbx_seq_one_letter_code
_entity_poly.pdbx_strand_id
1 'polypeptide(L)'
;IGTHPHRPYHKSRPRICLLLFGLVFSLISIRSCSGFYLPGLAPVSFCEEGKTTEDCQTSIQLFVNRLDSVESVLPYEYDVFDFCKDVKEKRPSENLGQVLFGERIETSPYKFTFKKDETCVKVCTKSYDVKNKDDKKNLDFLKSGMQLNYQHHWIVDNMPVTWCYDVEDNQKYCNPGFPIGCLVSPDGRPKDACVINAEFNKKNTFYFFNHVDITMTYHSGENEGWTGARLVAATLEPKSYKHDDENKVSCEGAPMEVPGDFTSNIKLTYTYSIKFVNNNNIKWASRWDYILVSMPHTNIQWFSIMNSLVIVLFLSGMVAMIMLRTLHKDIARYNQEDAQEESGWKQVHGDVFRPPRKGMLLSVFLGQGTQIFIMTFITLFLACLGFLSPANRGALMTCAVVLWVLLGTPAGYVSSRFYKSEFLWFCSETVFYLLSIVFADFFLMNLILWVEGSSAAIPFGTLVAILALWFGISVPLTFMGAYFGFKKPQPVRTNQIPRQIPEQSFFTKPIPGIIMGGILPFGCIFIQLFFILNMTLLVSLKVRKKNVPLQCS
;
A
#
# COMPACT_ATOMS: atom_id res chain seq x y z
N ILE A 1 45.26 4.03 -57.20
CA ILE A 1 44.08 3.77 -57.99
C ILE A 1 43.34 2.60 -57.33
N GLY A 2 42.26 2.86 -56.64
CA GLY A 2 41.45 1.85 -55.94
C GLY A 2 40.30 2.51 -55.23
N THR A 3 39.21 2.72 -55.96
CA THR A 3 37.97 3.33 -55.49
C THR A 3 37.22 2.39 -54.58
N HIS A 4 36.98 2.74 -53.36
CA HIS A 4 36.02 2.09 -52.45
C HIS A 4 34.61 2.70 -52.62
N PRO A 5 33.55 1.92 -52.76
CA PRO A 5 32.19 2.42 -52.92
C PRO A 5 31.60 2.81 -51.55
N HIS A 6 31.09 4.03 -51.48
CA HIS A 6 30.25 4.53 -50.39
C HIS A 6 28.99 3.67 -50.24
N ARG A 7 28.79 3.06 -49.06
CA ARG A 7 27.50 2.49 -48.67
C ARG A 7 26.61 3.60 -48.14
N PRO A 8 25.36 3.71 -48.56
CA PRO A 8 24.42 4.73 -48.10
C PRO A 8 23.96 4.43 -46.65
N TYR A 9 23.99 5.46 -45.85
CA TYR A 9 23.40 5.50 -44.49
C TYR A 9 21.90 5.21 -44.58
N HIS A 10 21.46 4.10 -44.04
CA HIS A 10 20.04 3.78 -43.91
C HIS A 10 19.44 4.65 -42.80
N LYS A 11 18.74 5.71 -43.19
CA LYS A 11 17.87 6.56 -42.37
C LYS A 11 16.75 5.67 -41.79
N SER A 12 16.91 5.16 -40.58
CA SER A 12 15.85 4.45 -39.88
C SER A 12 14.76 5.44 -39.45
N ARG A 13 13.60 5.20 -39.95
CA ARG A 13 12.40 6.03 -40.03
C ARG A 13 11.76 6.28 -38.64
N PRO A 14 11.25 7.48 -38.34
CA PRO A 14 10.43 7.77 -37.16
C PRO A 14 8.98 7.27 -37.28
N ARG A 15 8.74 6.25 -38.12
CA ARG A 15 7.36 5.74 -38.36
C ARG A 15 6.77 4.88 -37.25
N ILE A 16 7.58 4.29 -36.40
CA ILE A 16 7.10 3.42 -35.30
C ILE A 16 6.53 4.27 -34.15
N CYS A 17 7.13 5.40 -33.83
CA CYS A 17 6.57 6.31 -32.81
C CYS A 17 5.24 6.93 -33.25
N LEU A 18 5.10 7.29 -34.53
CA LEU A 18 3.85 7.83 -35.09
C LEU A 18 2.72 6.80 -35.14
N LEU A 19 3.05 5.53 -35.39
CA LEU A 19 2.08 4.43 -35.35
C LEU A 19 1.63 4.10 -33.92
N LEU A 20 2.52 4.14 -32.94
CA LEU A 20 2.17 3.96 -31.53
C LEU A 20 1.34 5.13 -31.01
N PHE A 21 1.67 6.37 -31.38
CA PHE A 21 0.85 7.54 -31.04
C PHE A 21 -0.53 7.50 -31.73
N GLY A 22 -0.59 7.06 -32.99
CA GLY A 22 -1.84 6.88 -33.72
C GLY A 22 -2.73 5.79 -33.12
N LEU A 23 -2.16 4.69 -32.63
CA LEU A 23 -2.87 3.60 -31.97
C LEU A 23 -3.41 4.04 -30.59
N VAL A 24 -2.63 4.78 -29.81
CA VAL A 24 -3.07 5.36 -28.53
C VAL A 24 -4.16 6.39 -28.75
N PHE A 25 -4.06 7.24 -29.76
CA PHE A 25 -5.09 8.24 -30.10
C PHE A 25 -6.37 7.58 -30.65
N SER A 26 -6.25 6.50 -31.42
CA SER A 26 -7.40 5.72 -31.91
C SER A 26 -8.14 5.00 -30.78
N LEU A 27 -7.42 4.53 -29.74
CA LEU A 27 -8.02 3.94 -28.53
C LEU A 27 -8.73 4.98 -27.65
N ILE A 28 -8.27 6.23 -27.65
CA ILE A 28 -8.92 7.33 -26.92
C ILE A 28 -10.18 7.85 -27.63
N SER A 29 -10.28 7.64 -28.95
CA SER A 29 -11.41 8.11 -29.77
C SER A 29 -12.63 7.17 -29.79
N ILE A 30 -12.60 6.05 -29.10
CA ILE A 30 -13.78 5.19 -28.92
C ILE A 30 -14.68 5.78 -27.84
N ARG A 31 -15.31 6.92 -28.16
CA ARG A 31 -16.48 7.42 -27.47
C ARG A 31 -17.68 6.57 -27.88
N SER A 32 -18.22 5.89 -26.92
CA SER A 32 -19.42 5.05 -26.84
C SER A 32 -19.12 3.57 -26.76
N CYS A 33 -18.57 3.15 -25.64
CA CYS A 33 -18.74 1.80 -25.17
C CYS A 33 -19.66 1.83 -23.94
N SER A 34 -20.88 1.37 -24.14
CA SER A 34 -21.76 0.99 -23.06
C SER A 34 -21.04 -0.02 -22.16
N GLY A 35 -20.82 0.35 -20.90
CA GLY A 35 -20.55 -0.59 -19.84
C GLY A 35 -19.28 -1.43 -19.94
N PHE A 36 -18.09 -0.80 -20.05
CA PHE A 36 -16.85 -1.50 -19.74
C PHE A 36 -16.68 -1.53 -18.20
N TYR A 37 -16.99 -2.68 -17.61
CA TYR A 37 -16.58 -2.92 -16.22
C TYR A 37 -15.07 -3.15 -16.20
N LEU A 38 -14.37 -2.37 -15.39
CA LEU A 38 -12.96 -2.63 -15.09
C LEU A 38 -12.81 -4.08 -14.58
N PRO A 39 -11.83 -4.84 -15.05
CA PRO A 39 -11.61 -6.20 -14.57
C PRO A 39 -11.30 -6.15 -13.06
N GLY A 40 -12.17 -6.72 -12.25
CA GLY A 40 -12.00 -6.75 -10.79
C GLY A 40 -13.18 -7.36 -10.08
N LEU A 41 -14.38 -6.84 -10.23
CA LEU A 41 -15.55 -7.31 -9.48
C LEU A 41 -16.81 -7.18 -10.32
N ALA A 42 -17.49 -8.31 -10.49
CA ALA A 42 -18.83 -8.31 -11.03
C ALA A 42 -19.80 -7.77 -9.97
N PRO A 43 -20.79 -6.95 -10.35
CA PRO A 43 -21.80 -6.49 -9.42
C PRO A 43 -22.66 -7.68 -8.95
N VAL A 44 -22.86 -7.79 -7.64
CA VAL A 44 -23.76 -8.76 -7.04
C VAL A 44 -25.16 -8.15 -6.95
N SER A 45 -26.16 -8.86 -7.47
CA SER A 45 -27.56 -8.46 -7.36
C SER A 45 -28.23 -9.16 -6.18
N PHE A 46 -28.99 -8.42 -5.39
CA PHE A 46 -29.73 -8.91 -4.23
C PHE A 46 -31.24 -8.83 -4.48
N CYS A 47 -31.98 -9.83 -4.03
CA CYS A 47 -33.42 -9.91 -4.15
C CYS A 47 -34.09 -10.21 -2.82
N GLU A 48 -35.37 -9.83 -2.72
CA GLU A 48 -36.21 -10.19 -1.59
C GLU A 48 -36.48 -11.69 -1.55
N GLU A 49 -36.64 -12.23 -0.37
CA GLU A 49 -37.02 -13.62 -0.13
C GLU A 49 -38.36 -13.91 -0.83
N GLY A 50 -38.37 -14.90 -1.72
CA GLY A 50 -39.55 -15.25 -2.54
C GLY A 50 -39.59 -14.65 -3.97
N LYS A 51 -38.67 -13.74 -4.33
CA LYS A 51 -38.51 -13.18 -5.68
C LYS A 51 -37.17 -13.59 -6.32
N THR A 52 -36.65 -14.76 -5.99
CA THR A 52 -35.36 -15.27 -6.45
C THR A 52 -35.38 -15.59 -7.94
N THR A 53 -34.47 -14.97 -8.68
CA THR A 53 -34.08 -15.35 -10.04
C THR A 53 -32.70 -16.03 -9.96
N GLU A 54 -32.31 -16.79 -10.98
CA GLU A 54 -31.06 -17.58 -10.98
C GLU A 54 -29.79 -16.75 -10.68
N ASP A 55 -29.79 -15.43 -10.91
CA ASP A 55 -28.64 -14.52 -10.75
C ASP A 55 -28.72 -13.62 -9.50
N CYS A 56 -29.57 -13.94 -8.54
CA CYS A 56 -29.89 -13.02 -7.44
C CYS A 56 -29.75 -13.68 -6.06
N GLN A 57 -28.99 -13.06 -5.17
CA GLN A 57 -28.76 -13.53 -3.80
C GLN A 57 -29.77 -12.91 -2.82
N THR A 58 -30.26 -13.69 -1.85
CA THR A 58 -31.14 -13.21 -0.79
C THR A 58 -30.40 -12.90 0.50
N SER A 59 -29.28 -13.58 0.74
CA SER A 59 -28.48 -13.43 1.95
C SER A 59 -27.26 -12.55 1.71
N ILE A 60 -27.01 -11.63 2.62
CA ILE A 60 -25.83 -10.78 2.64
C ILE A 60 -24.89 -11.28 3.73
N GLN A 61 -23.69 -11.71 3.34
CA GLN A 61 -22.65 -12.12 4.27
C GLN A 61 -21.76 -10.93 4.62
N LEU A 62 -21.57 -10.69 5.90
CA LEU A 62 -20.56 -9.77 6.42
C LEU A 62 -19.26 -10.53 6.65
N PHE A 63 -18.17 -9.95 6.18
CA PHE A 63 -16.81 -10.45 6.43
C PHE A 63 -16.11 -9.53 7.42
N VAL A 64 -15.21 -10.10 8.20
CA VAL A 64 -14.34 -9.37 9.13
C VAL A 64 -12.90 -9.45 8.63
N ASN A 65 -12.15 -8.39 8.84
CA ASN A 65 -10.73 -8.33 8.49
C ASN A 65 -9.90 -8.20 9.77
N ARG A 66 -8.59 -8.05 9.63
CA ARG A 66 -7.68 -7.76 10.73
C ARG A 66 -8.14 -6.55 11.53
N LEU A 67 -7.73 -6.49 12.79
CA LEU A 67 -7.83 -5.30 13.62
C LEU A 67 -6.51 -4.54 13.58
N ASP A 68 -6.56 -3.26 13.38
CA ASP A 68 -5.41 -2.37 13.44
C ASP A 68 -5.65 -1.17 14.35
N SER A 69 -4.59 -0.45 14.66
CA SER A 69 -4.61 0.73 15.52
C SER A 69 -3.65 1.79 15.02
N VAL A 70 -4.03 3.05 15.16
CA VAL A 70 -3.12 4.18 14.91
C VAL A 70 -2.05 4.31 16.01
N GLU A 71 -2.30 3.78 17.21
CA GLU A 71 -1.36 3.84 18.35
C GLU A 71 -0.39 2.65 18.40
N SER A 72 -0.71 1.54 17.72
CA SER A 72 0.11 0.33 17.66
C SER A 72 0.46 -0.02 16.21
N VAL A 73 1.70 -0.44 15.99
CA VAL A 73 2.19 -0.85 14.67
C VAL A 73 1.75 -2.26 14.29
N LEU A 74 1.33 -3.07 15.28
CA LEU A 74 1.03 -4.49 15.10
C LEU A 74 -0.46 -4.70 14.85
N PRO A 75 -0.90 -5.06 13.64
CA PRO A 75 -2.26 -5.55 13.43
C PRO A 75 -2.40 -7.00 13.89
N TYR A 76 -3.60 -7.37 14.35
CA TYR A 76 -3.92 -8.72 14.78
C TYR A 76 -5.09 -9.31 13.98
N GLU A 77 -5.15 -10.64 13.92
CA GLU A 77 -6.28 -11.36 13.35
C GLU A 77 -7.51 -11.19 14.27
N TYR A 78 -8.70 -11.27 13.68
CA TYR A 78 -9.97 -11.12 14.41
C TYR A 78 -10.10 -12.11 15.55
N ASP A 79 -9.55 -13.30 15.37
CA ASP A 79 -9.59 -14.42 16.31
C ASP A 79 -8.85 -14.16 17.62
N VAL A 80 -7.85 -13.30 17.62
CA VAL A 80 -6.98 -13.04 18.79
C VAL A 80 -7.73 -12.31 19.90
N PHE A 81 -8.76 -11.52 19.56
CA PHE A 81 -9.55 -10.73 20.50
C PHE A 81 -10.77 -11.47 21.09
N ASP A 82 -10.92 -12.76 20.85
CA ASP A 82 -12.01 -13.60 21.38
C ASP A 82 -13.43 -13.12 21.04
N PHE A 83 -13.63 -12.55 19.84
CA PHE A 83 -14.95 -12.18 19.32
C PHE A 83 -15.78 -13.40 18.90
N CYS A 84 -17.05 -13.15 18.53
CA CYS A 84 -17.94 -14.18 17.99
C CYS A 84 -17.41 -14.74 16.66
N LYS A 85 -17.37 -16.08 16.52
CA LYS A 85 -16.85 -16.76 15.32
C LYS A 85 -17.95 -17.59 14.65
N ASP A 86 -17.89 -17.67 13.32
CA ASP A 86 -18.63 -18.66 12.55
C ASP A 86 -17.69 -19.79 12.12
N VAL A 87 -17.81 -20.94 12.77
CA VAL A 87 -16.90 -22.10 12.56
C VAL A 87 -17.24 -22.87 11.29
N LYS A 88 -18.36 -22.61 10.65
CA LYS A 88 -18.93 -23.50 9.61
C LYS A 88 -18.60 -23.07 8.17
N GLU A 89 -18.18 -21.87 7.93
CA GLU A 89 -17.96 -21.38 6.57
C GLU A 89 -16.50 -21.32 6.17
N LYS A 90 -16.26 -21.57 4.88
CA LYS A 90 -14.92 -21.52 4.28
C LYS A 90 -14.46 -20.08 4.13
N ARG A 91 -13.25 -19.76 4.57
CA ARG A 91 -12.63 -18.44 4.38
C ARG A 91 -12.61 -18.08 2.90
N PRO A 92 -12.92 -16.82 2.53
CA PRO A 92 -12.78 -16.36 1.15
C PRO A 92 -11.31 -16.42 0.71
N SER A 93 -11.09 -16.61 -0.59
CA SER A 93 -9.73 -16.60 -1.14
C SER A 93 -9.21 -15.17 -1.27
N GLU A 94 -8.05 -14.91 -0.70
CA GLU A 94 -7.36 -13.63 -0.80
C GLU A 94 -6.39 -13.62 -1.98
N ASN A 95 -6.19 -12.48 -2.61
CA ASN A 95 -5.16 -12.32 -3.63
C ASN A 95 -3.78 -12.04 -3.01
N LEU A 96 -2.72 -12.18 -3.80
CA LEU A 96 -1.34 -12.01 -3.33
C LEU A 96 -1.12 -10.63 -2.66
N GLY A 97 -1.68 -9.57 -3.23
CA GLY A 97 -1.52 -8.22 -2.69
C GLY A 97 -2.22 -8.03 -1.35
N GLN A 98 -3.40 -8.61 -1.15
CA GLN A 98 -4.10 -8.59 0.14
C GLN A 98 -3.29 -9.29 1.22
N VAL A 99 -2.76 -10.47 0.91
CA VAL A 99 -1.91 -11.23 1.85
C VAL A 99 -0.64 -10.45 2.22
N LEU A 100 -0.01 -9.76 1.26
CA LEU A 100 1.17 -8.92 1.51
C LEU A 100 0.88 -7.69 2.36
N PHE A 101 -0.33 -7.13 2.23
CA PHE A 101 -0.79 -6.06 3.12
C PHE A 101 -1.19 -6.55 4.52
N GLY A 102 -1.14 -7.86 4.76
CA GLY A 102 -1.54 -8.46 6.03
C GLY A 102 -3.05 -8.42 6.24
N GLU A 103 -3.85 -8.33 5.18
CA GLU A 103 -5.30 -8.56 5.27
C GLU A 103 -5.55 -10.03 5.63
N ARG A 104 -6.54 -10.25 6.51
CA ARG A 104 -7.00 -11.57 6.93
C ARG A 104 -8.51 -11.52 6.97
N ILE A 105 -9.12 -11.92 5.85
CA ILE A 105 -10.57 -11.85 5.70
C ILE A 105 -11.17 -13.17 6.19
N GLU A 106 -12.07 -13.07 7.15
CA GLU A 106 -12.77 -14.19 7.74
C GLU A 106 -14.28 -14.02 7.65
N THR A 107 -14.98 -15.14 7.67
CA THR A 107 -16.43 -15.14 7.78
C THR A 107 -16.86 -14.74 9.18
N SER A 108 -17.91 -13.94 9.27
CA SER A 108 -18.48 -13.52 10.55
C SER A 108 -19.81 -14.23 10.81
N PRO A 109 -20.28 -14.28 12.06
CA PRO A 109 -21.61 -14.80 12.38
C PRO A 109 -22.75 -13.86 11.97
N TYR A 110 -22.44 -12.67 11.44
CA TYR A 110 -23.42 -11.69 11.00
C TYR A 110 -23.87 -12.01 9.58
N LYS A 111 -25.14 -12.47 9.45
CA LYS A 111 -25.80 -12.80 8.19
C LYS A 111 -27.12 -12.07 8.12
N PHE A 112 -27.36 -11.36 7.03
CA PHE A 112 -28.52 -10.53 6.86
C PHE A 112 -29.36 -11.03 5.69
N THR A 113 -30.70 -10.94 5.81
CA THR A 113 -31.59 -11.14 4.68
C THR A 113 -31.89 -9.79 4.02
N PHE A 114 -31.76 -9.70 2.71
CA PHE A 114 -31.96 -8.45 1.99
C PHE A 114 -33.38 -7.90 2.19
N LYS A 115 -33.49 -6.59 2.47
CA LYS A 115 -34.71 -5.83 2.78
C LYS A 115 -35.50 -6.31 4.03
N LYS A 116 -34.92 -7.11 4.89
CA LYS A 116 -35.50 -7.46 6.17
C LYS A 116 -34.87 -6.62 7.26
N ASP A 117 -35.57 -5.62 7.76
CA ASP A 117 -35.12 -4.83 8.89
C ASP A 117 -35.26 -5.66 10.17
N GLU A 118 -34.18 -5.73 10.92
CA GLU A 118 -34.10 -6.47 12.18
C GLU A 118 -33.53 -5.56 13.28
N THR A 119 -34.17 -5.63 14.46
CA THR A 119 -33.78 -4.81 15.61
C THR A 119 -33.35 -5.72 16.75
N CYS A 120 -32.21 -5.40 17.37
CA CYS A 120 -31.69 -6.03 18.58
C CYS A 120 -31.58 -7.57 18.49
N VAL A 121 -30.91 -8.06 17.45
CA VAL A 121 -30.68 -9.50 17.26
C VAL A 121 -29.43 -9.93 17.99
N LYS A 122 -29.52 -11.01 18.77
CA LYS A 122 -28.38 -11.59 19.48
C LYS A 122 -27.49 -12.39 18.52
N VAL A 123 -26.20 -12.14 18.57
CA VAL A 123 -25.17 -12.89 17.82
C VAL A 123 -24.56 -13.99 18.67
N CYS A 124 -23.92 -13.63 19.77
CA CYS A 124 -23.36 -14.57 20.73
C CYS A 124 -23.16 -13.89 22.11
N THR A 125 -22.89 -14.72 23.12
CA THR A 125 -22.52 -14.26 24.45
C THR A 125 -21.17 -14.85 24.83
N LYS A 126 -20.24 -14.01 25.29
CA LYS A 126 -18.94 -14.39 25.88
C LYS A 126 -18.99 -14.18 27.37
N SER A 127 -18.55 -15.17 28.13
CA SER A 127 -18.49 -15.12 29.59
C SER A 127 -17.05 -15.22 30.05
N TYR A 128 -16.63 -14.29 30.91
CA TYR A 128 -15.30 -14.26 31.50
C TYR A 128 -15.39 -14.53 32.99
N ASP A 129 -14.76 -15.62 33.44
CA ASP A 129 -14.72 -15.99 34.84
C ASP A 129 -13.42 -15.52 35.49
N VAL A 130 -13.53 -14.84 36.64
CA VAL A 130 -12.39 -14.35 37.46
C VAL A 130 -11.44 -15.47 37.85
N LYS A 131 -11.96 -16.69 38.07
CA LYS A 131 -11.18 -17.85 38.54
C LYS A 131 -10.39 -18.50 37.41
N ASN A 132 -10.78 -18.30 36.16
CA ASN A 132 -10.12 -18.86 35.00
C ASN A 132 -8.99 -17.94 34.53
N LYS A 133 -7.75 -18.45 34.46
CA LYS A 133 -6.58 -17.69 34.02
C LYS A 133 -6.65 -17.28 32.54
N ASP A 134 -7.23 -18.12 31.70
CA ASP A 134 -7.34 -17.87 30.27
C ASP A 134 -8.38 -16.79 29.99
N ASP A 135 -9.52 -16.82 30.66
CA ASP A 135 -10.56 -15.79 30.54
C ASP A 135 -10.05 -14.44 31.02
N LYS A 136 -9.28 -14.43 32.12
CA LYS A 136 -8.64 -13.22 32.61
C LYS A 136 -7.65 -12.65 31.59
N LYS A 137 -6.81 -13.50 30.99
CA LYS A 137 -5.84 -13.11 29.96
C LYS A 137 -6.56 -12.52 28.73
N ASN A 138 -7.62 -13.16 28.27
CA ASN A 138 -8.41 -12.71 27.12
C ASN A 138 -9.07 -11.35 27.38
N LEU A 139 -9.64 -11.16 28.56
CA LEU A 139 -10.25 -9.88 28.93
C LEU A 139 -9.21 -8.76 29.09
N ASP A 140 -8.04 -9.05 29.70
CA ASP A 140 -6.95 -8.09 29.83
C ASP A 140 -6.38 -7.72 28.46
N PHE A 141 -6.30 -8.67 27.52
CA PHE A 141 -5.90 -8.40 26.14
C PHE A 141 -6.92 -7.51 25.43
N LEU A 142 -8.21 -7.78 25.62
CA LEU A 142 -9.30 -6.98 25.08
C LEU A 142 -9.27 -5.53 25.63
N LYS A 143 -9.04 -5.35 26.95
CA LYS A 143 -8.85 -4.03 27.58
C LYS A 143 -7.63 -3.31 27.00
N SER A 144 -6.52 -4.01 26.80
CA SER A 144 -5.32 -3.46 26.16
C SER A 144 -5.60 -3.01 24.73
N GLY A 145 -6.40 -3.76 24.00
CA GLY A 145 -6.88 -3.39 22.66
C GLY A 145 -7.65 -2.07 22.66
N MET A 146 -8.55 -1.86 23.63
CA MET A 146 -9.27 -0.60 23.79
C MET A 146 -8.35 0.56 24.22
N GLN A 147 -7.37 0.32 25.09
CA GLN A 147 -6.38 1.34 25.49
C GLN A 147 -5.54 1.82 24.31
N LEU A 148 -5.25 0.93 23.36
CA LEU A 148 -4.49 1.19 22.14
C LEU A 148 -5.37 1.56 20.96
N ASN A 149 -6.68 1.75 21.16
CA ASN A 149 -7.66 2.12 20.14
C ASN A 149 -7.62 1.21 18.90
N TYR A 150 -7.68 -0.12 19.12
CA TYR A 150 -7.85 -1.07 18.02
C TYR A 150 -9.23 -0.95 17.41
N GLN A 151 -9.29 -1.03 16.08
CA GLN A 151 -10.50 -0.84 15.29
C GLN A 151 -10.85 -2.11 14.52
N HIS A 152 -12.16 -2.40 14.45
CA HIS A 152 -12.71 -3.41 13.57
C HIS A 152 -12.76 -2.91 12.13
N HIS A 153 -12.45 -3.78 11.18
CA HIS A 153 -12.63 -3.54 9.76
C HIS A 153 -13.58 -4.58 9.19
N TRP A 154 -14.80 -4.16 8.91
CA TRP A 154 -15.84 -5.01 8.38
C TRP A 154 -16.04 -4.75 6.89
N ILE A 155 -16.43 -5.79 6.16
CA ILE A 155 -16.52 -5.79 4.71
C ILE A 155 -17.86 -6.41 4.29
N VAL A 156 -18.61 -5.71 3.44
CA VAL A 156 -19.84 -6.20 2.83
C VAL A 156 -19.78 -5.92 1.34
N ASP A 157 -20.01 -6.92 0.51
CA ASP A 157 -19.94 -6.80 -0.96
C ASP A 157 -18.67 -6.06 -1.43
N ASN A 158 -17.51 -6.42 -0.87
CA ASN A 158 -16.21 -5.79 -1.12
C ASN A 158 -16.10 -4.30 -0.77
N MET A 159 -17.10 -3.73 -0.10
CA MET A 159 -17.03 -2.38 0.46
C MET A 159 -16.68 -2.44 1.95
N PRO A 160 -15.87 -1.51 2.46
CA PRO A 160 -15.73 -1.34 3.89
C PRO A 160 -17.03 -0.82 4.49
N VAL A 161 -17.39 -1.33 5.66
CA VAL A 161 -18.45 -0.73 6.47
C VAL A 161 -17.85 0.49 7.16
N THR A 162 -18.47 1.65 7.00
CA THR A 162 -17.94 2.93 7.49
C THR A 162 -18.66 3.40 8.73
N TRP A 163 -17.91 3.92 9.68
CA TRP A 163 -18.44 4.67 10.81
C TRP A 163 -18.34 6.16 10.53
N CYS A 164 -19.49 6.82 10.41
CA CYS A 164 -19.56 8.24 10.07
C CYS A 164 -20.01 9.05 11.29
N TYR A 165 -19.34 10.16 11.56
CA TYR A 165 -19.70 11.12 12.62
C TYR A 165 -19.57 12.55 12.11
N ASP A 166 -20.40 13.43 12.66
CA ASP A 166 -20.39 14.84 12.31
C ASP A 166 -19.40 15.58 13.20
N VAL A 167 -18.59 16.44 12.60
CA VAL A 167 -17.63 17.31 13.31
C VAL A 167 -18.13 18.75 13.21
N GLU A 168 -17.64 19.62 14.11
CA GLU A 168 -17.83 21.07 14.03
C GLU A 168 -17.60 21.54 12.59
N ASP A 169 -18.46 22.36 12.03
CA ASP A 169 -18.52 22.83 10.62
C ASP A 169 -19.37 22.00 9.64
N ASN A 170 -20.29 21.16 10.10
CA ASN A 170 -21.16 20.33 9.23
C ASN A 170 -20.39 19.41 8.25
N GLN A 171 -19.15 19.10 8.54
CA GLN A 171 -18.38 18.12 7.77
C GLN A 171 -18.60 16.72 8.34
N LYS A 172 -19.02 15.79 7.49
CA LYS A 172 -19.20 14.40 7.84
C LYS A 172 -17.91 13.62 7.55
N TYR A 173 -17.32 13.05 8.58
CA TYR A 173 -16.16 12.16 8.46
C TYR A 173 -16.60 10.71 8.56
N CYS A 174 -16.12 9.89 7.63
CA CYS A 174 -16.40 8.46 7.61
C CYS A 174 -15.10 7.67 7.67
N ASN A 175 -14.93 6.89 8.72
CA ASN A 175 -13.81 5.98 8.88
C ASN A 175 -14.17 4.57 8.38
N PRO A 176 -13.27 3.86 7.70
CA PRO A 176 -13.50 2.49 7.26
C PRO A 176 -13.40 1.45 8.39
N GLY A 177 -13.30 1.88 9.63
CA GLY A 177 -13.23 1.05 10.83
C GLY A 177 -13.92 1.73 12.01
N PHE A 178 -14.27 0.95 13.02
CA PHE A 178 -14.84 1.43 14.27
C PHE A 178 -14.14 0.79 15.48
N PRO A 179 -14.00 1.50 16.61
CA PRO A 179 -13.26 1.00 17.77
C PRO A 179 -13.98 -0.16 18.47
N ILE A 180 -13.21 -1.04 19.11
CA ILE A 180 -13.73 -2.14 19.95
C ILE A 180 -14.53 -1.59 21.13
N GLY A 181 -14.11 -0.45 21.63
CA GLY A 181 -14.66 0.25 22.78
C GLY A 181 -13.80 1.45 23.12
N CYS A 182 -14.04 2.06 24.26
CA CYS A 182 -13.27 3.22 24.71
C CYS A 182 -13.02 3.20 26.23
N LEU A 183 -12.12 4.05 26.68
CA LEU A 183 -11.69 4.14 28.07
C LEU A 183 -11.88 5.56 28.60
N VAL A 184 -12.46 5.67 29.79
CA VAL A 184 -12.36 6.87 30.61
C VAL A 184 -11.20 6.71 31.59
N SER A 185 -10.20 7.56 31.46
CA SER A 185 -8.96 7.49 32.25
C SER A 185 -9.23 7.62 33.75
N PRO A 186 -8.32 7.17 34.63
CA PRO A 186 -8.43 7.36 36.07
C PRO A 186 -8.58 8.84 36.48
N ASP A 187 -8.04 9.76 35.68
CA ASP A 187 -8.18 11.20 35.83
C ASP A 187 -9.59 11.74 35.52
N GLY A 188 -10.47 10.87 34.98
CA GLY A 188 -11.81 11.24 34.56
C GLY A 188 -11.89 11.88 33.17
N ARG A 189 -10.81 11.83 32.38
CA ARG A 189 -10.80 12.32 30.99
C ARG A 189 -11.23 11.21 30.05
N PRO A 190 -12.29 11.41 29.26
CA PRO A 190 -12.66 10.46 28.21
C PRO A 190 -11.58 10.45 27.13
N LYS A 191 -11.28 9.26 26.59
CA LYS A 191 -10.30 9.05 25.52
C LYS A 191 -10.99 8.49 24.28
N ASP A 192 -10.53 8.92 23.11
CA ASP A 192 -10.97 8.43 21.80
C ASP A 192 -12.52 8.51 21.62
N ALA A 193 -13.18 7.44 21.27
CA ALA A 193 -14.63 7.39 21.03
C ALA A 193 -15.49 7.74 22.27
N CYS A 194 -14.93 7.68 23.48
CA CYS A 194 -15.64 8.14 24.69
C CYS A 194 -15.86 9.66 24.75
N VAL A 195 -15.13 10.43 23.94
CA VAL A 195 -15.31 11.90 23.86
C VAL A 195 -16.65 12.26 23.20
N ILE A 196 -17.11 11.42 22.28
CA ILE A 196 -18.32 11.68 21.48
C ILE A 196 -19.60 11.45 22.30
N ASN A 197 -19.57 10.52 23.27
CA ASN A 197 -20.72 10.12 24.07
C ASN A 197 -20.63 10.67 25.50
N ALA A 198 -21.47 11.65 25.83
CA ALA A 198 -21.52 12.26 27.16
C ALA A 198 -21.94 11.32 28.30
N GLU A 199 -22.54 10.17 27.98
CA GLU A 199 -22.95 9.15 28.96
C GLU A 199 -21.76 8.40 29.57
N PHE A 200 -20.59 8.39 28.90
CA PHE A 200 -19.41 7.69 29.37
C PHE A 200 -18.58 8.56 30.30
N ASN A 201 -18.95 8.57 31.58
CA ASN A 201 -18.38 9.50 32.58
C ASN A 201 -17.70 8.86 33.80
N LYS A 202 -17.82 7.52 33.97
CA LYS A 202 -17.23 6.85 35.14
C LYS A 202 -15.71 6.69 34.99
N LYS A 203 -14.96 7.12 36.01
CA LYS A 203 -13.50 7.03 36.03
C LYS A 203 -13.01 5.58 36.02
N ASN A 204 -11.87 5.34 35.39
CA ASN A 204 -11.22 4.03 35.27
C ASN A 204 -12.14 2.91 34.78
N THR A 205 -13.01 3.23 33.81
CA THR A 205 -14.01 2.30 33.29
C THR A 205 -13.84 2.15 31.77
N PHE A 206 -13.93 0.89 31.32
CA PHE A 206 -13.95 0.53 29.91
C PHE A 206 -15.41 0.37 29.46
N TYR A 207 -15.73 0.97 28.31
CA TYR A 207 -17.03 0.87 27.67
C TYR A 207 -16.88 0.05 26.38
N PHE A 208 -17.48 -1.14 26.35
CA PHE A 208 -17.45 -2.03 25.21
C PHE A 208 -18.53 -1.67 24.21
N PHE A 209 -18.19 -1.56 22.93
CA PHE A 209 -19.16 -1.45 21.85
C PHE A 209 -19.65 -2.85 21.45
N ASN A 210 -20.63 -3.34 22.15
CA ASN A 210 -21.20 -4.67 21.98
C ASN A 210 -22.48 -4.69 21.11
N HIS A 211 -22.96 -3.52 20.70
CA HIS A 211 -24.07 -3.35 19.78
C HIS A 211 -23.68 -2.50 18.58
N VAL A 212 -24.19 -2.85 17.41
CA VAL A 212 -23.96 -2.10 16.18
C VAL A 212 -25.28 -1.88 15.44
N ASP A 213 -25.58 -0.62 15.14
CA ASP A 213 -26.67 -0.23 14.25
C ASP A 213 -26.12 -0.11 12.83
N ILE A 214 -26.55 -1.01 11.93
CA ILE A 214 -26.06 -1.09 10.56
C ILE A 214 -27.13 -0.52 9.62
N THR A 215 -26.74 0.43 8.77
CA THR A 215 -27.60 0.94 7.70
C THR A 215 -27.03 0.53 6.35
N MET A 216 -27.75 -0.32 5.64
CA MET A 216 -27.41 -0.76 4.29
C MET A 216 -28.16 0.08 3.26
N THR A 217 -27.41 0.81 2.43
CA THR A 217 -28.02 1.59 1.35
C THR A 217 -27.91 0.80 0.05
N TYR A 218 -29.01 0.71 -0.68
CA TYR A 218 -29.07 -0.02 -1.93
C TYR A 218 -29.66 0.83 -3.08
N HIS A 219 -29.26 0.50 -4.30
CA HIS A 219 -29.79 1.03 -5.54
C HIS A 219 -30.68 -0.01 -6.21
N SER A 220 -31.92 0.32 -6.53
CA SER A 220 -32.88 -0.58 -7.20
C SER A 220 -32.71 -0.52 -8.71
N GLY A 221 -32.67 -1.69 -9.36
CA GLY A 221 -32.57 -1.82 -10.81
C GLY A 221 -33.87 -1.66 -11.58
N GLU A 222 -35.01 -1.50 -10.90
CA GLU A 222 -36.34 -1.49 -11.52
C GLU A 222 -36.50 -0.42 -12.61
N ASN A 223 -35.82 0.73 -12.46
CA ASN A 223 -35.87 1.82 -13.43
C ASN A 223 -34.74 1.77 -14.50
N GLU A 224 -33.79 0.87 -14.36
CA GLU A 224 -32.60 0.77 -15.22
C GLU A 224 -32.58 -0.51 -16.08
N GLY A 225 -33.62 -1.33 -16.03
CA GLY A 225 -33.78 -2.52 -16.88
C GLY A 225 -32.97 -3.75 -16.45
N TRP A 226 -32.54 -3.82 -15.20
CA TRP A 226 -31.93 -5.01 -14.61
C TRP A 226 -32.70 -5.45 -13.34
N THR A 227 -32.64 -6.75 -13.05
CA THR A 227 -33.39 -7.35 -11.94
C THR A 227 -32.62 -7.27 -10.63
N GLY A 228 -33.33 -6.95 -9.53
CA GLY A 228 -32.78 -6.91 -8.18
C GLY A 228 -32.29 -5.53 -7.75
N ALA A 229 -31.47 -5.52 -6.71
CA ALA A 229 -30.86 -4.32 -6.14
C ALA A 229 -29.38 -4.56 -5.88
N ARG A 230 -28.57 -3.50 -5.86
CA ARG A 230 -27.13 -3.55 -5.58
C ARG A 230 -26.80 -2.69 -4.38
N LEU A 231 -25.92 -3.18 -3.51
CA LEU A 231 -25.46 -2.41 -2.37
C LEU A 231 -24.53 -1.28 -2.82
N VAL A 232 -24.80 -0.06 -2.35
CA VAL A 232 -24.03 1.15 -2.72
C VAL A 232 -23.33 1.80 -1.54
N ALA A 233 -23.83 1.60 -0.30
CA ALA A 233 -23.15 2.04 0.91
C ALA A 233 -23.53 1.13 2.09
N ALA A 234 -22.62 1.02 3.05
CA ALA A 234 -22.82 0.36 4.32
C ALA A 234 -22.24 1.25 5.43
N THR A 235 -23.09 1.79 6.28
CA THR A 235 -22.70 2.61 7.42
C THR A 235 -23.05 1.92 8.72
N LEU A 236 -22.30 2.18 9.77
CA LEU A 236 -22.43 1.56 11.06
C LEU A 236 -22.29 2.62 12.16
N GLU A 237 -23.06 2.48 13.23
CA GLU A 237 -22.92 3.23 14.47
C GLU A 237 -22.70 2.26 15.63
N PRO A 238 -21.51 2.31 16.29
CA PRO A 238 -21.22 1.44 17.43
C PRO A 238 -21.87 1.99 18.70
N LYS A 239 -22.53 1.12 19.47
CA LYS A 239 -23.21 1.43 20.72
C LYS A 239 -22.84 0.43 21.82
N SER A 240 -23.05 0.84 23.05
CA SER A 240 -22.77 0.02 24.23
C SER A 240 -24.05 -0.19 25.03
N TYR A 241 -24.47 -1.44 25.23
CA TYR A 241 -25.63 -1.78 26.02
C TYR A 241 -25.37 -2.92 26.98
N LYS A 242 -25.85 -2.78 28.22
CA LYS A 242 -25.83 -3.84 29.22
C LYS A 242 -27.05 -4.73 29.08
N HIS A 243 -26.82 -6.01 28.85
CA HIS A 243 -27.90 -7.00 28.77
C HIS A 243 -27.96 -7.80 30.08
N ASP A 244 -29.08 -7.68 30.78
CA ASP A 244 -29.27 -8.37 32.08
C ASP A 244 -29.71 -9.82 31.89
N ASP A 245 -30.50 -10.14 30.85
CA ASP A 245 -30.98 -11.48 30.52
C ASP A 245 -30.47 -11.97 29.16
N GLU A 246 -29.94 -13.19 29.13
CA GLU A 246 -29.45 -13.81 27.88
C GLU A 246 -30.54 -14.11 26.85
N ASN A 247 -31.78 -14.30 27.29
CA ASN A 247 -32.92 -14.68 26.44
C ASN A 247 -33.81 -13.51 26.05
N LYS A 248 -33.74 -12.39 26.77
CA LYS A 248 -34.45 -11.16 26.46
C LYS A 248 -33.45 -10.03 26.28
N VAL A 249 -32.97 -9.89 25.07
CA VAL A 249 -32.00 -8.86 24.70
C VAL A 249 -32.78 -7.55 24.47
N SER A 250 -32.42 -6.51 25.21
CA SER A 250 -32.91 -5.14 24.95
C SER A 250 -31.74 -4.27 24.51
N CYS A 251 -31.92 -3.50 23.47
CA CYS A 251 -30.90 -2.55 22.98
C CYS A 251 -31.27 -1.13 23.38
N GLU A 252 -31.77 -0.99 24.60
CA GLU A 252 -32.08 0.26 25.28
C GLU A 252 -31.59 0.14 26.72
N GLY A 253 -30.97 1.17 27.27
CA GLY A 253 -30.58 1.19 28.68
C GLY A 253 -29.14 1.63 28.93
N ALA A 254 -28.60 1.25 30.08
CA ALA A 254 -27.27 1.65 30.50
C ALA A 254 -26.16 1.02 29.65
N PRO A 255 -25.03 1.71 29.46
CA PRO A 255 -23.90 1.18 28.71
C PRO A 255 -23.25 -0.02 29.42
N MET A 256 -22.58 -0.90 28.67
CA MET A 256 -21.83 -2.02 29.17
C MET A 256 -20.50 -1.54 29.75
N GLU A 257 -20.42 -1.49 31.06
CA GLU A 257 -19.27 -1.01 31.82
C GLU A 257 -18.43 -2.17 32.34
N VAL A 258 -17.13 -2.08 32.13
CA VAL A 258 -16.16 -3.01 32.72
C VAL A 258 -15.16 -2.21 33.54
N PRO A 259 -15.13 -2.40 34.86
CA PRO A 259 -14.14 -1.72 35.73
C PRO A 259 -12.71 -2.08 35.32
N GLY A 260 -11.78 -1.16 35.54
CA GLY A 260 -10.35 -1.40 35.33
C GLY A 260 -9.85 -2.64 36.06
N ASP A 261 -10.30 -2.82 37.31
CA ASP A 261 -10.00 -3.99 38.15
C ASP A 261 -11.06 -5.07 37.95
N PHE A 262 -10.65 -6.23 37.50
CA PHE A 262 -11.51 -7.37 37.24
C PHE A 262 -11.78 -8.15 38.55
N THR A 263 -12.92 -7.90 39.17
CA THR A 263 -13.31 -8.49 40.46
C THR A 263 -14.56 -9.37 40.42
N SER A 264 -15.33 -9.33 39.33
CA SER A 264 -16.57 -10.08 39.17
C SER A 264 -16.67 -10.70 37.78
N ASN A 265 -17.44 -11.79 37.67
CA ASN A 265 -17.69 -12.44 36.38
C ASN A 265 -18.42 -11.48 35.44
N ILE A 266 -17.92 -11.39 34.21
CA ILE A 266 -18.43 -10.46 33.19
C ILE A 266 -19.01 -11.27 32.03
N LYS A 267 -20.20 -10.89 31.58
CA LYS A 267 -20.84 -11.43 30.38
C LYS A 267 -20.97 -10.33 29.34
N LEU A 268 -20.41 -10.58 28.15
CA LEU A 268 -20.53 -9.70 26.99
C LEU A 268 -21.45 -10.34 25.98
N THR A 269 -22.61 -9.76 25.75
CA THR A 269 -23.54 -10.21 24.69
C THR A 269 -23.43 -9.26 23.52
N TYR A 270 -23.11 -9.80 22.36
CA TYR A 270 -23.02 -9.06 21.12
C TYR A 270 -24.35 -9.10 20.38
N THR A 271 -24.78 -7.93 19.92
CA THR A 271 -26.07 -7.72 19.26
C THR A 271 -25.93 -6.81 18.05
N TYR A 272 -26.89 -6.85 17.13
CA TYR A 272 -26.96 -5.92 16.02
C TYR A 272 -28.39 -5.51 15.71
N SER A 273 -28.52 -4.36 15.07
CA SER A 273 -29.74 -3.92 14.37
C SER A 273 -29.38 -3.59 12.93
N ILE A 274 -30.25 -3.91 11.98
CA ILE A 274 -30.02 -3.60 10.57
C ILE A 274 -31.25 -2.93 9.95
N LYS A 275 -30.99 -1.91 9.13
CA LYS A 275 -31.99 -1.16 8.36
C LYS A 275 -31.56 -1.03 6.91
N PHE A 276 -32.51 -1.20 5.99
CA PHE A 276 -32.28 -1.03 4.56
C PHE A 276 -32.90 0.28 4.06
N VAL A 277 -32.08 1.08 3.33
CA VAL A 277 -32.50 2.37 2.78
C VAL A 277 -32.30 2.37 1.26
N ASN A 278 -33.35 2.72 0.51
CA ASN A 278 -33.22 2.88 -0.94
C ASN A 278 -32.67 4.26 -1.29
N ASN A 279 -31.61 4.30 -2.11
CA ASN A 279 -31.04 5.53 -2.64
C ASN A 279 -30.61 5.34 -4.10
N ASN A 280 -31.47 5.73 -5.02
CA ASN A 280 -31.23 5.60 -6.45
C ASN A 280 -30.33 6.72 -7.03
N ASN A 281 -29.90 7.70 -6.22
CA ASN A 281 -28.99 8.75 -6.67
C ASN A 281 -27.54 8.27 -6.79
N ILE A 282 -27.18 7.25 -5.99
CA ILE A 282 -25.82 6.68 -6.00
C ILE A 282 -25.81 5.47 -6.92
N LYS A 283 -24.99 5.51 -7.98
CA LYS A 283 -24.79 4.35 -8.87
C LYS A 283 -23.76 3.39 -8.28
N TRP A 284 -23.90 2.11 -8.62
CA TRP A 284 -22.97 1.08 -8.15
C TRP A 284 -21.50 1.37 -8.52
N ALA A 285 -21.25 1.97 -9.67
CA ALA A 285 -19.89 2.34 -10.11
C ALA A 285 -19.25 3.45 -9.25
N SER A 286 -20.05 4.35 -8.67
CA SER A 286 -19.59 5.48 -7.85
C SER A 286 -19.70 5.21 -6.34
N ARG A 287 -19.95 3.96 -5.93
CA ARG A 287 -20.11 3.60 -4.51
C ARG A 287 -18.86 3.83 -3.64
N TRP A 288 -17.69 3.97 -4.26
CA TRP A 288 -16.45 4.25 -3.56
C TRP A 288 -16.15 5.75 -3.41
N ASP A 289 -16.82 6.61 -4.18
CA ASP A 289 -16.49 8.03 -4.24
C ASP A 289 -16.70 8.73 -2.90
N TYR A 290 -17.80 8.40 -2.18
CA TYR A 290 -18.07 9.00 -0.88
C TYR A 290 -17.01 8.60 0.18
N ILE A 291 -16.49 7.39 0.11
CA ILE A 291 -15.44 6.88 1.00
C ILE A 291 -14.13 7.62 0.72
N LEU A 292 -13.78 7.81 -0.56
CA LEU A 292 -12.56 8.51 -0.96
C LEU A 292 -12.61 10.00 -0.62
N VAL A 293 -13.77 10.64 -0.78
CA VAL A 293 -13.95 12.07 -0.47
C VAL A 293 -13.88 12.33 1.04
N SER A 294 -14.39 11.42 1.86
CA SER A 294 -14.39 11.57 3.33
C SER A 294 -13.05 11.26 3.99
N MET A 295 -12.07 10.72 3.26
CA MET A 295 -10.73 10.47 3.79
C MET A 295 -9.90 11.77 3.87
N PRO A 296 -9.45 12.20 5.07
CA PRO A 296 -8.80 13.51 5.26
C PRO A 296 -7.39 13.61 4.64
N HIS A 297 -6.85 12.53 4.09
CA HIS A 297 -5.45 12.47 3.64
C HIS A 297 -5.19 12.95 2.21
N THR A 298 -6.21 13.29 1.42
CA THR A 298 -6.05 13.70 0.02
C THR A 298 -5.30 15.03 -0.15
N ASN A 299 -5.48 15.98 0.75
CA ASN A 299 -4.89 17.32 0.65
C ASN A 299 -3.37 17.35 0.88
N ILE A 300 -2.83 16.44 1.71
CA ILE A 300 -1.40 16.41 2.05
C ILE A 300 -0.56 15.92 0.87
N GLN A 301 -1.07 15.01 0.06
CA GLN A 301 -0.34 14.45 -1.08
C GLN A 301 -0.10 15.49 -2.18
N TRP A 302 -1.05 16.38 -2.47
CA TRP A 302 -0.88 17.44 -3.45
C TRP A 302 0.26 18.39 -3.07
N PHE A 303 0.37 18.77 -1.81
CA PHE A 303 1.46 19.61 -1.33
C PHE A 303 2.83 18.94 -1.50
N SER A 304 2.95 17.67 -1.16
CA SER A 304 4.18 16.88 -1.36
C SER A 304 4.56 16.77 -2.84
N ILE A 305 3.60 16.50 -3.72
CA ILE A 305 3.82 16.38 -5.17
C ILE A 305 4.31 17.70 -5.75
N MET A 306 3.62 18.81 -5.44
CA MET A 306 3.99 20.15 -5.92
C MET A 306 5.37 20.56 -5.41
N ASN A 307 5.67 20.34 -4.14
CA ASN A 307 6.98 20.64 -3.58
C ASN A 307 8.10 19.83 -4.26
N SER A 308 7.91 18.54 -4.46
CA SER A 308 8.88 17.68 -5.16
C SER A 308 9.07 18.12 -6.62
N LEU A 309 7.98 18.46 -7.31
CA LEU A 309 8.02 18.95 -8.69
C LEU A 309 8.84 20.25 -8.81
N VAL A 310 8.58 21.22 -7.94
CA VAL A 310 9.30 22.50 -7.93
C VAL A 310 10.79 22.29 -7.68
N ILE A 311 11.16 21.44 -6.71
CA ILE A 311 12.55 21.11 -6.41
C ILE A 311 13.24 20.47 -7.63
N VAL A 312 12.60 19.48 -8.26
CA VAL A 312 13.16 18.78 -9.43
C VAL A 312 13.35 19.75 -10.61
N LEU A 313 12.37 20.59 -10.90
CA LEU A 313 12.46 21.58 -11.98
C LEU A 313 13.57 22.61 -11.72
N PHE A 314 13.66 23.11 -10.49
CA PHE A 314 14.72 24.04 -10.10
C PHE A 314 16.12 23.43 -10.25
N LEU A 315 16.31 22.21 -9.74
CA LEU A 315 17.58 21.51 -9.83
C LEU A 315 17.95 21.17 -11.27
N SER A 316 16.97 20.71 -12.08
CA SER A 316 17.19 20.43 -13.51
C SER A 316 17.60 21.68 -14.27
N GLY A 317 16.93 22.81 -14.00
CA GLY A 317 17.26 24.11 -14.59
C GLY A 317 18.65 24.58 -14.18
N MET A 318 19.03 24.41 -12.92
CA MET A 318 20.35 24.77 -12.42
C MET A 318 21.45 23.93 -13.07
N VAL A 319 21.28 22.61 -13.17
CA VAL A 319 22.24 21.72 -13.84
C VAL A 319 22.36 22.06 -15.32
N ALA A 320 21.22 22.28 -16.01
CA ALA A 320 21.22 22.68 -17.41
C ALA A 320 21.99 24.01 -17.63
N MET A 321 21.77 24.99 -16.77
CA MET A 321 22.47 26.28 -16.83
C MET A 321 23.97 26.12 -16.64
N ILE A 322 24.42 25.30 -15.67
CA ILE A 322 25.84 25.04 -15.42
C ILE A 322 26.46 24.35 -16.64
N MET A 323 25.80 23.33 -17.19
CA MET A 323 26.28 22.62 -18.39
C MET A 323 26.39 23.56 -19.60
N LEU A 324 25.36 24.34 -19.89
CA LEU A 324 25.36 25.29 -21.00
C LEU A 324 26.44 26.35 -20.84
N ARG A 325 26.63 26.89 -19.62
CA ARG A 325 27.68 27.88 -19.33
C ARG A 325 29.08 27.28 -19.53
N THR A 326 29.29 26.05 -19.06
CA THR A 326 30.56 25.35 -19.21
C THR A 326 30.86 25.06 -20.68
N LEU A 327 29.85 24.53 -21.40
CA LEU A 327 29.99 24.23 -22.83
C LEU A 327 30.28 25.51 -23.66
N HIS A 328 29.53 26.58 -23.39
CA HIS A 328 29.75 27.88 -24.08
C HIS A 328 31.15 28.42 -23.83
N LYS A 329 31.65 28.32 -22.59
CA LYS A 329 33.03 28.72 -22.24
C LYS A 329 34.06 27.87 -22.95
N ASP A 330 33.83 26.55 -23.08
CA ASP A 330 34.75 25.64 -23.78
C ASP A 330 34.77 25.93 -25.30
N ILE A 331 33.58 26.14 -25.90
CA ILE A 331 33.50 26.51 -27.33
C ILE A 331 34.20 27.85 -27.60
N ALA A 332 34.03 28.85 -26.75
CA ALA A 332 34.70 30.16 -26.90
C ALA A 332 36.21 30.03 -26.82
N ARG A 333 36.70 29.13 -25.94
CA ARG A 333 38.15 28.86 -25.82
C ARG A 333 38.67 28.12 -27.06
N TYR A 334 37.96 27.13 -27.61
CA TYR A 334 38.35 26.42 -28.82
C TYR A 334 38.44 27.35 -30.06
N ASN A 335 37.60 28.36 -30.14
CA ASN A 335 37.63 29.30 -31.25
C ASN A 335 38.80 30.34 -31.16
N GLN A 336 39.43 30.45 -29.98
CA GLN A 336 40.55 31.39 -29.76
C GLN A 336 41.95 30.71 -29.88
N GLU A 337 42.03 29.38 -29.80
CA GLU A 337 43.29 28.63 -29.80
C GLU A 337 43.55 27.98 -31.17
N ASP A 338 44.00 28.77 -32.16
CA ASP A 338 44.38 28.23 -33.48
C ASP A 338 45.81 27.64 -33.57
N ALA A 339 46.59 27.54 -32.49
CA ALA A 339 47.97 27.04 -32.61
C ALA A 339 48.69 26.57 -31.32
N GLN A 340 48.07 26.32 -30.19
CA GLN A 340 48.81 25.86 -29.00
C GLN A 340 48.47 24.41 -28.63
N GLU A 341 49.52 23.65 -28.22
CA GLU A 341 49.45 22.24 -27.83
C GLU A 341 48.24 21.92 -26.93
N GLU A 342 47.47 20.94 -27.35
CA GLU A 342 46.30 20.47 -26.61
C GLU A 342 46.73 19.99 -25.23
N SER A 343 46.43 20.75 -24.17
CA SER A 343 46.72 20.44 -22.77
C SER A 343 45.47 20.25 -21.94
N GLY A 344 45.52 19.42 -20.89
CA GLY A 344 44.45 19.26 -19.91
C GLY A 344 43.34 18.27 -20.33
N TRP A 345 42.09 18.59 -19.99
CA TRP A 345 40.94 17.70 -20.16
C TRP A 345 40.61 17.31 -21.61
N LYS A 346 41.03 18.14 -22.59
CA LYS A 346 40.82 17.88 -24.03
C LYS A 346 41.51 16.61 -24.52
N GLN A 347 42.68 16.29 -23.93
CA GLN A 347 43.43 15.09 -24.26
C GLN A 347 42.90 13.83 -23.58
N VAL A 348 42.02 13.96 -22.56
CA VAL A 348 41.53 12.87 -21.72
C VAL A 348 40.12 12.39 -22.17
N HIS A 349 39.59 12.93 -23.26
CA HIS A 349 38.23 12.62 -23.72
C HIS A 349 37.95 11.11 -23.91
N GLY A 350 38.96 10.33 -24.37
CA GLY A 350 38.83 8.87 -24.49
C GLY A 350 38.94 8.11 -23.16
N ASP A 351 39.60 8.70 -22.17
CA ASP A 351 39.79 8.07 -20.85
C ASP A 351 38.63 8.28 -19.88
N VAL A 352 37.76 9.24 -20.16
CA VAL A 352 36.52 9.47 -19.36
C VAL A 352 35.59 8.23 -19.35
N PHE A 353 35.61 7.45 -20.43
CA PHE A 353 34.81 6.23 -20.55
C PHE A 353 35.52 4.97 -20.01
N ARG A 354 36.65 5.12 -19.33
CA ARG A 354 37.35 4.01 -18.68
C ARG A 354 36.52 3.48 -17.50
N PRO A 355 36.40 2.14 -17.33
CA PRO A 355 35.58 1.57 -16.26
C PRO A 355 36.13 1.99 -14.88
N PRO A 356 35.25 2.44 -13.96
CA PRO A 356 35.64 2.82 -12.60
C PRO A 356 36.08 1.58 -11.78
N ARG A 357 36.83 1.77 -10.69
CA ARG A 357 37.34 0.68 -9.82
C ARG A 357 36.24 -0.24 -9.27
N LYS A 358 35.00 0.26 -9.05
CA LYS A 358 33.82 -0.49 -8.62
C LYS A 358 32.71 -0.45 -9.67
N GLY A 359 33.08 -0.58 -10.95
CA GLY A 359 32.18 -0.47 -12.08
C GLY A 359 31.06 -1.53 -12.06
N MET A 360 31.34 -2.72 -11.52
CA MET A 360 30.37 -3.78 -11.38
C MET A 360 29.20 -3.35 -10.47
N LEU A 361 29.48 -2.86 -9.27
CA LEU A 361 28.47 -2.39 -8.33
C LEU A 361 27.62 -1.25 -8.93
N LEU A 362 28.27 -0.30 -9.62
CA LEU A 362 27.58 0.78 -10.31
C LEU A 362 26.63 0.25 -11.39
N SER A 363 27.07 -0.71 -12.20
CA SER A 363 26.24 -1.31 -13.25
C SER A 363 25.04 -2.09 -12.69
N VAL A 364 25.21 -2.79 -11.56
CA VAL A 364 24.13 -3.46 -10.82
C VAL A 364 23.10 -2.45 -10.35
N PHE A 365 23.51 -1.36 -9.70
CA PHE A 365 22.59 -0.31 -9.26
C PHE A 365 21.87 0.37 -10.42
N LEU A 366 22.52 0.61 -11.55
CA LEU A 366 21.88 1.16 -12.75
C LEU A 366 20.82 0.20 -13.32
N GLY A 367 21.10 -1.09 -13.36
CA GLY A 367 20.15 -2.11 -13.79
C GLY A 367 18.91 -2.16 -12.88
N GLN A 368 19.13 -2.22 -11.58
CA GLN A 368 18.03 -2.23 -10.60
C GLN A 368 17.25 -0.91 -10.60
N GLY A 369 17.95 0.22 -10.70
CA GLY A 369 17.30 1.53 -10.84
C GLY A 369 16.40 1.62 -12.07
N THR A 370 16.81 1.04 -13.20
CA THR A 370 15.99 0.97 -14.42
C THR A 370 14.74 0.11 -14.19
N GLN A 371 14.87 -1.02 -13.51
CA GLN A 371 13.73 -1.88 -13.17
C GLN A 371 12.70 -1.12 -12.33
N ILE A 372 13.14 -0.47 -11.24
CA ILE A 372 12.28 0.33 -10.36
C ILE A 372 11.62 1.47 -11.13
N PHE A 373 12.38 2.19 -11.95
CA PHE A 373 11.88 3.31 -12.75
C PHE A 373 10.76 2.89 -13.70
N ILE A 374 10.97 1.81 -14.47
CA ILE A 374 9.97 1.31 -15.42
C ILE A 374 8.74 0.77 -14.64
N MET A 375 8.95 0.03 -13.56
CA MET A 375 7.88 -0.49 -12.70
C MET A 375 7.00 0.65 -12.16
N THR A 376 7.63 1.68 -11.60
CA THR A 376 6.91 2.84 -11.04
C THR A 376 6.15 3.58 -12.13
N PHE A 377 6.76 3.78 -13.30
CA PHE A 377 6.10 4.43 -14.42
C PHE A 377 4.85 3.68 -14.89
N ILE A 378 4.95 2.35 -15.06
CA ILE A 378 3.81 1.53 -15.48
C ILE A 378 2.73 1.49 -14.40
N THR A 379 3.10 1.33 -13.12
CA THR A 379 2.13 1.35 -12.02
C THR A 379 1.38 2.67 -11.92
N LEU A 380 2.07 3.79 -12.03
CA LEU A 380 1.42 5.11 -12.04
C LEU A 380 0.50 5.28 -13.25
N PHE A 381 0.92 4.84 -14.42
CA PHE A 381 0.10 4.88 -15.62
C PHE A 381 -1.18 4.04 -15.46
N LEU A 382 -1.09 2.82 -14.95
CA LEU A 382 -2.25 1.98 -14.65
C LEU A 382 -3.15 2.56 -13.56
N ALA A 383 -2.56 3.23 -12.55
CA ALA A 383 -3.32 3.93 -11.53
C ALA A 383 -4.10 5.11 -12.10
N CYS A 384 -3.49 5.91 -13.00
CA CYS A 384 -4.18 7.01 -13.69
C CYS A 384 -5.33 6.53 -14.59
N LEU A 385 -5.21 5.34 -15.16
CA LEU A 385 -6.30 4.70 -15.92
C LEU A 385 -7.40 4.10 -15.03
N GLY A 386 -7.25 4.10 -13.70
CA GLY A 386 -8.21 3.58 -12.74
C GLY A 386 -8.16 2.06 -12.51
N PHE A 387 -7.21 1.33 -13.12
CA PHE A 387 -7.07 -0.13 -12.90
C PHE A 387 -6.63 -0.48 -11.47
N LEU A 388 -5.91 0.42 -10.80
CA LEU A 388 -5.38 0.25 -9.44
C LEU A 388 -6.18 1.06 -8.42
N SER A 389 -7.50 1.17 -8.63
CA SER A 389 -8.41 1.81 -7.68
C SER A 389 -8.42 1.05 -6.33
N PRO A 390 -8.59 1.75 -5.19
CA PRO A 390 -8.80 1.13 -3.88
C PRO A 390 -10.00 0.15 -3.83
N ALA A 391 -10.95 0.29 -4.77
CA ALA A 391 -12.04 -0.66 -4.95
C ALA A 391 -11.54 -2.08 -5.28
N ASN A 392 -10.42 -2.19 -5.98
CA ASN A 392 -9.76 -3.46 -6.28
C ASN A 392 -8.69 -3.74 -5.22
N ARG A 393 -9.09 -4.29 -4.09
CA ARG A 393 -8.20 -4.58 -2.95
C ARG A 393 -6.99 -5.39 -3.36
N GLY A 394 -5.80 -4.97 -2.93
CA GLY A 394 -4.53 -5.63 -3.21
C GLY A 394 -4.05 -5.55 -4.66
N ALA A 395 -4.80 -4.92 -5.59
CA ALA A 395 -4.42 -4.84 -7.01
C ALA A 395 -3.09 -4.10 -7.21
N LEU A 396 -2.86 -3.01 -6.47
CA LEU A 396 -1.63 -2.23 -6.53
C LEU A 396 -0.40 -3.07 -6.21
N MET A 397 -0.43 -3.80 -5.07
CA MET A 397 0.68 -4.65 -4.64
C MET A 397 0.89 -5.85 -5.55
N THR A 398 -0.20 -6.49 -5.97
CA THR A 398 -0.12 -7.61 -6.93
C THR A 398 0.52 -7.14 -8.24
N CYS A 399 0.10 -6.00 -8.78
CA CYS A 399 0.66 -5.41 -9.98
C CYS A 399 2.15 -5.08 -9.80
N ALA A 400 2.53 -4.45 -8.69
CA ALA A 400 3.91 -4.13 -8.39
C ALA A 400 4.80 -5.38 -8.33
N VAL A 401 4.37 -6.44 -7.66
CA VAL A 401 5.14 -7.69 -7.57
C VAL A 401 5.26 -8.38 -8.94
N VAL A 402 4.18 -8.46 -9.70
CA VAL A 402 4.19 -9.04 -11.04
C VAL A 402 5.13 -8.26 -11.97
N LEU A 403 5.03 -6.93 -11.98
CA LEU A 403 5.93 -6.08 -12.77
C LEU A 403 7.39 -6.23 -12.31
N TRP A 404 7.64 -6.29 -11.00
CA TRP A 404 8.98 -6.53 -10.48
C TRP A 404 9.59 -7.81 -11.03
N VAL A 405 8.83 -8.90 -11.03
CA VAL A 405 9.28 -10.20 -11.54
C VAL A 405 9.54 -10.15 -13.04
N LEU A 406 8.66 -9.52 -13.83
CA LEU A 406 8.75 -9.49 -15.30
C LEU A 406 9.81 -8.52 -15.83
N LEU A 407 10.08 -7.43 -15.13
CA LEU A 407 11.05 -6.41 -15.54
C LEU A 407 12.52 -6.76 -15.25
N GLY A 408 12.82 -8.01 -14.91
CA GLY A 408 14.19 -8.52 -14.85
C GLY A 408 14.95 -8.39 -16.17
N THR A 409 14.27 -8.54 -17.32
CA THR A 409 14.89 -8.42 -18.64
C THR A 409 15.52 -7.04 -18.91
N PRO A 410 14.83 -5.89 -18.78
CA PRO A 410 15.45 -4.58 -18.94
C PRO A 410 16.54 -4.30 -17.90
N ALA A 411 16.38 -4.78 -16.67
CA ALA A 411 17.42 -4.65 -15.64
C ALA A 411 18.73 -5.33 -16.05
N GLY A 412 18.66 -6.59 -16.45
CA GLY A 412 19.80 -7.35 -16.95
C GLY A 412 20.42 -6.75 -18.21
N TYR A 413 19.60 -6.23 -19.12
CA TYR A 413 20.07 -5.57 -20.34
C TYR A 413 20.89 -4.30 -20.03
N VAL A 414 20.35 -3.40 -19.23
CA VAL A 414 21.04 -2.14 -18.87
C VAL A 414 22.30 -2.43 -18.09
N SER A 415 22.22 -3.27 -17.09
CA SER A 415 23.35 -3.66 -16.24
C SER A 415 24.50 -4.22 -17.08
N SER A 416 24.26 -5.19 -17.97
CA SER A 416 25.26 -5.80 -18.84
C SER A 416 25.80 -4.86 -19.90
N ARG A 417 25.04 -3.86 -20.31
CA ARG A 417 25.45 -2.85 -21.28
C ARG A 417 26.56 -1.93 -20.72
N PHE A 418 26.48 -1.63 -19.43
CA PHE A 418 27.49 -0.80 -18.75
C PHE A 418 28.69 -1.60 -18.27
N TYR A 419 28.53 -2.89 -17.95
CA TYR A 419 29.59 -3.74 -17.48
C TYR A 419 29.84 -4.91 -18.45
N LYS A 420 30.94 -4.89 -19.17
CA LYS A 420 31.27 -5.86 -20.21
C LYS A 420 32.49 -6.72 -19.84
N SER A 421 32.46 -7.31 -18.66
CA SER A 421 33.43 -8.29 -18.18
C SER A 421 32.90 -9.72 -18.32
N GLU A 422 33.17 -10.62 -17.44
CA GLU A 422 32.76 -12.02 -17.50
C GLU A 422 31.26 -12.21 -17.24
N PHE A 423 30.59 -12.90 -18.19
CA PHE A 423 29.12 -13.03 -18.25
C PHE A 423 28.50 -13.71 -17.02
N LEU A 424 29.02 -14.87 -16.63
CA LEU A 424 28.41 -15.68 -15.55
C LEU A 424 28.54 -15.05 -14.17
N TRP A 425 29.71 -14.50 -13.86
CA TRP A 425 29.97 -13.84 -12.58
C TRP A 425 29.13 -12.58 -12.43
N PHE A 426 29.05 -11.81 -13.47
CA PHE A 426 28.28 -10.59 -13.52
C PHE A 426 26.76 -10.81 -13.32
N CYS A 427 26.18 -11.79 -14.03
CA CYS A 427 24.77 -12.12 -13.90
C CYS A 427 24.42 -12.60 -12.48
N SER A 428 25.28 -13.42 -11.90
CA SER A 428 25.11 -13.89 -10.52
C SER A 428 25.08 -12.72 -9.52
N GLU A 429 26.05 -11.81 -9.57
CA GLU A 429 26.11 -10.67 -8.64
C GLU A 429 24.97 -9.68 -8.85
N THR A 430 24.56 -9.40 -10.10
CA THR A 430 23.45 -8.49 -10.37
C THR A 430 22.13 -8.98 -9.76
N VAL A 431 21.90 -10.29 -9.83
CA VAL A 431 20.66 -10.89 -9.31
C VAL A 431 20.70 -11.03 -7.78
N PHE A 432 21.86 -11.43 -7.24
CA PHE A 432 21.93 -11.83 -5.82
C PHE A 432 22.30 -10.70 -4.86
N TYR A 433 23.10 -9.72 -5.26
CA TYR A 433 23.67 -8.77 -4.31
C TYR A 433 22.64 -7.83 -3.67
N LEU A 434 21.98 -7.00 -4.47
CA LEU A 434 21.03 -6.00 -3.93
C LEU A 434 19.74 -6.66 -3.45
N LEU A 435 19.27 -7.65 -4.21
CA LEU A 435 18.01 -8.33 -3.92
C LEU A 435 18.12 -9.21 -2.67
N SER A 436 19.30 -9.81 -2.42
CA SER A 436 19.54 -10.59 -1.20
C SER A 436 19.53 -9.72 0.05
N ILE A 437 20.05 -8.49 -0.01
CA ILE A 437 20.01 -7.57 1.13
C ILE A 437 18.58 -7.21 1.46
N VAL A 438 17.79 -6.79 0.45
CA VAL A 438 16.38 -6.43 0.63
C VAL A 438 15.57 -7.64 1.12
N PHE A 439 15.82 -8.82 0.54
CA PHE A 439 15.14 -10.05 1.00
C PHE A 439 15.51 -10.42 2.44
N ALA A 440 16.76 -10.28 2.84
CA ALA A 440 17.20 -10.56 4.20
C ALA A 440 16.52 -9.62 5.21
N ASP A 441 16.40 -8.33 4.87
CA ASP A 441 15.66 -7.35 5.67
C ASP A 441 14.18 -7.74 5.82
N PHE A 442 13.50 -8.03 4.71
CA PHE A 442 12.10 -8.46 4.74
C PHE A 442 11.90 -9.76 5.50
N PHE A 443 12.81 -10.72 5.34
CA PHE A 443 12.75 -11.99 6.04
C PHE A 443 12.92 -11.80 7.56
N LEU A 444 13.87 -10.97 7.97
CA LEU A 444 14.10 -10.66 9.38
C LEU A 444 12.87 -9.96 10.00
N MET A 445 12.32 -8.96 9.30
CA MET A 445 11.10 -8.27 9.74
C MET A 445 9.92 -9.24 9.83
N ASN A 446 9.75 -10.11 8.85
CA ASN A 446 8.70 -11.13 8.86
C ASN A 446 8.84 -12.13 10.02
N LEU A 447 10.08 -12.50 10.37
CA LEU A 447 10.36 -13.36 11.52
C LEU A 447 9.92 -12.69 12.83
N ILE A 448 10.22 -11.41 13.00
CA ILE A 448 9.79 -10.63 14.17
C ILE A 448 8.26 -10.59 14.25
N LEU A 449 7.59 -10.32 13.12
CA LEU A 449 6.12 -10.29 13.06
C LEU A 449 5.49 -11.65 13.37
N TRP A 450 6.12 -12.76 13.00
CA TRP A 450 5.66 -14.10 13.37
C TRP A 450 5.78 -14.36 14.87
N VAL A 451 6.86 -13.93 15.49
CA VAL A 451 7.07 -14.09 16.95
C VAL A 451 6.03 -13.29 17.73
N GLU A 452 5.68 -12.09 17.26
CA GLU A 452 4.66 -11.22 17.88
C GLU A 452 3.21 -11.65 17.55
N GLY A 453 3.01 -12.67 16.71
CA GLY A 453 1.68 -13.16 16.31
C GLY A 453 0.86 -12.15 15.50
N SER A 454 1.52 -11.25 14.78
CA SER A 454 0.86 -10.22 13.97
C SER A 454 0.26 -10.77 12.68
N SER A 455 -0.91 -10.29 12.29
CA SER A 455 -1.55 -10.61 11.00
C SER A 455 -0.77 -10.08 9.79
N ALA A 456 0.11 -9.09 9.98
CA ALA A 456 0.99 -8.57 8.94
C ALA A 456 2.10 -9.56 8.54
N ALA A 457 2.33 -10.62 9.33
CA ALA A 457 3.29 -11.66 9.00
C ALA A 457 2.85 -12.43 7.75
N ILE A 458 3.74 -12.56 6.77
CA ILE A 458 3.48 -13.27 5.53
C ILE A 458 3.42 -14.78 5.83
N PRO A 459 2.37 -15.51 5.44
CA PRO A 459 2.28 -16.95 5.61
C PRO A 459 3.43 -17.67 4.91
N PHE A 460 3.90 -18.77 5.49
CA PHE A 460 5.04 -19.52 4.96
C PHE A 460 4.82 -19.97 3.50
N GLY A 461 3.60 -20.41 3.15
CA GLY A 461 3.27 -20.80 1.77
C GLY A 461 3.43 -19.66 0.77
N THR A 462 3.01 -18.45 1.14
CA THR A 462 3.15 -17.25 0.30
C THR A 462 4.61 -16.84 0.16
N LEU A 463 5.40 -16.95 1.24
CA LEU A 463 6.84 -16.69 1.19
C LEU A 463 7.54 -17.62 0.20
N VAL A 464 7.24 -18.93 0.26
CA VAL A 464 7.78 -19.92 -0.69
C VAL A 464 7.33 -19.61 -2.12
N ALA A 465 6.08 -19.19 -2.33
CA ALA A 465 5.58 -18.82 -3.66
C ALA A 465 6.33 -17.60 -4.23
N ILE A 466 6.60 -16.57 -3.43
CA ILE A 466 7.39 -15.39 -3.85
C ILE A 466 8.82 -15.80 -4.22
N LEU A 467 9.45 -16.66 -3.43
CA LEU A 467 10.79 -17.20 -3.74
C LEU A 467 10.78 -17.99 -5.04
N ALA A 468 9.76 -18.83 -5.25
CA ALA A 468 9.62 -19.61 -6.49
C ALA A 468 9.44 -18.69 -7.72
N LEU A 469 8.67 -17.62 -7.62
CA LEU A 469 8.53 -16.62 -8.67
C LEU A 469 9.86 -15.91 -8.95
N TRP A 470 10.60 -15.58 -7.91
CA TRP A 470 11.90 -14.93 -8.05
C TRP A 470 12.91 -15.84 -8.75
N PHE A 471 13.18 -17.03 -8.20
CA PHE A 471 14.16 -17.96 -8.79
C PHE A 471 13.71 -18.58 -10.11
N GLY A 472 12.41 -18.88 -10.25
CA GLY A 472 11.87 -19.54 -11.45
C GLY A 472 11.64 -18.61 -12.64
N ILE A 473 11.33 -17.34 -12.41
CA ILE A 473 10.96 -16.41 -13.48
C ILE A 473 11.92 -15.22 -13.55
N SER A 474 12.11 -14.47 -12.45
CA SER A 474 12.87 -13.22 -12.50
C SER A 474 14.35 -13.46 -12.83
N VAL A 475 14.97 -14.47 -12.25
CA VAL A 475 16.38 -14.81 -12.49
C VAL A 475 16.60 -15.19 -13.97
N PRO A 476 15.89 -16.13 -14.59
CA PRO A 476 16.03 -16.44 -16.00
C PRO A 476 15.81 -15.24 -16.92
N LEU A 477 14.82 -14.39 -16.62
CA LEU A 477 14.56 -13.18 -17.40
C LEU A 477 15.73 -12.18 -17.33
N THR A 478 16.37 -12.04 -16.17
CA THR A 478 17.56 -11.19 -16.00
C THR A 478 18.74 -11.73 -16.80
N PHE A 479 18.96 -13.05 -16.79
CA PHE A 479 19.99 -13.69 -17.62
C PHE A 479 19.73 -13.50 -19.11
N MET A 480 18.50 -13.61 -19.55
CA MET A 480 18.12 -13.37 -20.94
C MET A 480 18.38 -11.90 -21.34
N GLY A 481 18.01 -10.95 -20.49
CA GLY A 481 18.30 -9.52 -20.68
C GLY A 481 19.81 -9.25 -20.79
N ALA A 482 20.58 -9.81 -19.87
CA ALA A 482 22.04 -9.70 -19.87
C ALA A 482 22.68 -10.27 -21.14
N TYR A 483 22.20 -11.42 -21.62
CA TYR A 483 22.68 -12.00 -22.88
C TYR A 483 22.54 -11.03 -24.07
N PHE A 484 21.37 -10.40 -24.21
CA PHE A 484 21.16 -9.41 -25.27
C PHE A 484 22.03 -8.16 -25.11
N GLY A 485 22.27 -7.74 -23.89
CA GLY A 485 23.14 -6.59 -23.58
C GLY A 485 24.61 -6.85 -23.93
N PHE A 486 25.12 -8.05 -23.62
CA PHE A 486 26.50 -8.46 -23.97
C PHE A 486 26.72 -8.63 -25.48
N LYS A 487 25.71 -9.03 -26.23
CA LYS A 487 25.80 -9.23 -27.69
C LYS A 487 26.07 -7.93 -28.45
N LYS A 488 25.69 -6.76 -27.92
CA LYS A 488 25.91 -5.47 -28.59
C LYS A 488 27.35 -4.96 -28.37
N PRO A 489 28.02 -4.42 -29.40
CA PRO A 489 29.38 -3.89 -29.29
C PRO A 489 29.41 -2.66 -28.36
N GLN A 490 30.56 -2.39 -27.74
CA GLN A 490 30.75 -1.16 -26.98
C GLN A 490 30.74 0.06 -27.91
N PRO A 491 30.00 1.13 -27.56
CA PRO A 491 29.89 2.31 -28.43
C PRO A 491 31.15 3.17 -28.46
N VAL A 492 31.99 3.08 -27.42
CA VAL A 492 33.17 3.94 -27.25
C VAL A 492 34.40 3.10 -26.99
N ARG A 493 35.50 3.40 -27.69
CA ARG A 493 36.84 2.81 -27.44
C ARG A 493 37.61 3.71 -26.51
N THR A 494 38.25 3.14 -25.50
CA THR A 494 39.17 3.83 -24.58
C THR A 494 40.58 3.70 -25.09
N ASN A 495 41.48 4.66 -24.76
CA ASN A 495 42.90 4.56 -25.07
C ASN A 495 43.51 3.37 -24.33
N GLN A 496 44.47 2.68 -24.96
CA GLN A 496 45.18 1.54 -24.34
C GLN A 496 46.03 1.98 -23.16
N ILE A 497 46.68 3.12 -23.26
CA ILE A 497 47.56 3.69 -22.21
C ILE A 497 46.78 4.80 -21.51
N PRO A 498 46.58 4.74 -20.17
CA PRO A 498 45.94 5.81 -19.42
C PRO A 498 46.80 7.08 -19.44
N ARG A 499 46.16 8.22 -19.75
CA ARG A 499 46.81 9.53 -19.63
C ARG A 499 46.75 10.05 -18.21
N GLN A 500 47.71 10.90 -17.84
CA GLN A 500 47.70 11.54 -16.53
C GLN A 500 46.52 12.53 -16.43
N ILE A 501 45.76 12.40 -15.37
CA ILE A 501 44.62 13.28 -15.06
C ILE A 501 45.19 14.48 -14.27
N PRO A 502 44.80 15.74 -14.61
CA PRO A 502 45.24 16.92 -13.85
C PRO A 502 44.85 16.82 -12.37
N GLU A 503 45.59 17.50 -11.50
CA GLU A 503 45.29 17.52 -10.07
C GLU A 503 43.87 18.00 -9.80
N GLN A 504 43.13 17.25 -8.97
CA GLN A 504 41.74 17.49 -8.68
C GLN A 504 41.57 18.44 -7.47
N SER A 505 40.65 19.37 -7.56
CA SER A 505 40.27 20.24 -6.45
C SER A 505 39.67 19.45 -5.29
N PHE A 506 39.63 20.02 -4.09
CA PHE A 506 39.07 19.40 -2.90
C PHE A 506 37.64 18.88 -3.12
N PHE A 507 36.78 19.62 -3.85
CA PHE A 507 35.40 19.29 -4.12
C PHE A 507 35.18 18.08 -5.03
N THR A 508 36.16 17.72 -5.84
CA THR A 508 36.16 16.58 -6.74
C THR A 508 36.72 15.30 -6.10
N LYS A 509 37.20 15.39 -4.85
CA LYS A 509 37.60 14.19 -4.08
C LYS A 509 36.39 13.29 -3.83
N PRO A 510 36.57 11.95 -3.69
CA PRO A 510 35.46 11.01 -3.61
C PRO A 510 34.47 11.30 -2.47
N ILE A 511 34.96 11.64 -1.28
CA ILE A 511 34.08 11.86 -0.11
C ILE A 511 33.22 13.14 -0.25
N PRO A 512 33.80 14.33 -0.52
CA PRO A 512 32.98 15.53 -0.77
C PRO A 512 32.03 15.37 -1.95
N GLY A 513 32.45 14.69 -3.02
CA GLY A 513 31.61 14.42 -4.19
C GLY A 513 30.38 13.54 -3.87
N ILE A 514 30.57 12.50 -3.05
CA ILE A 514 29.46 11.62 -2.59
C ILE A 514 28.46 12.42 -1.74
N ILE A 515 28.95 13.22 -0.79
CA ILE A 515 28.10 14.03 0.08
C ILE A 515 27.29 15.04 -0.74
N MET A 516 27.95 15.79 -1.63
CA MET A 516 27.27 16.78 -2.48
C MET A 516 26.25 16.15 -3.42
N GLY A 517 26.58 14.99 -4.01
CA GLY A 517 25.66 14.24 -4.86
C GLY A 517 24.48 13.63 -4.10
N GLY A 518 24.65 13.33 -2.82
CA GLY A 518 23.59 12.76 -1.97
C GLY A 518 22.64 13.80 -1.38
N ILE A 519 23.08 15.05 -1.18
CA ILE A 519 22.25 16.12 -0.58
C ILE A 519 20.99 16.39 -1.40
N LEU A 520 21.08 16.40 -2.72
CA LEU A 520 19.96 16.72 -3.61
C LEU A 520 18.84 15.66 -3.56
N PRO A 521 19.11 14.36 -3.76
CA PRO A 521 18.08 13.31 -3.58
C PRO A 521 17.51 13.29 -2.17
N PHE A 522 18.37 13.46 -1.15
CA PHE A 522 17.94 13.52 0.24
C PHE A 522 16.97 14.68 0.50
N GLY A 523 17.22 15.86 -0.06
CA GLY A 523 16.32 17.02 0.06
C GLY A 523 14.92 16.75 -0.52
N CYS A 524 14.83 16.02 -1.62
CA CYS A 524 13.53 15.64 -2.22
C CYS A 524 12.69 14.72 -1.33
N ILE A 525 13.32 13.76 -0.65
CA ILE A 525 12.62 12.77 0.17
C ILE A 525 12.56 13.15 1.66
N PHE A 526 13.31 14.18 2.08
CA PHE A 526 13.47 14.56 3.50
C PHE A 526 12.14 14.83 4.19
N ILE A 527 11.24 15.54 3.54
CA ILE A 527 9.93 15.88 4.13
C ILE A 527 9.12 14.62 4.43
N GLN A 528 9.05 13.69 3.48
CA GLN A 528 8.33 12.42 3.69
C GLN A 528 9.01 11.55 4.73
N LEU A 529 10.33 11.47 4.69
CA LEU A 529 11.12 10.74 5.68
C LEU A 529 10.93 11.31 7.10
N PHE A 530 10.88 12.63 7.24
CA PHE A 530 10.63 13.31 8.51
C PHE A 530 9.26 12.94 9.08
N PHE A 531 8.19 12.94 8.26
CA PHE A 531 6.87 12.53 8.72
C PHE A 531 6.83 11.07 9.13
N ILE A 532 7.44 10.16 8.37
CA ILE A 532 7.52 8.73 8.70
C ILE A 532 8.27 8.52 10.01
N LEU A 533 9.44 9.13 10.16
CA LEU A 533 10.26 9.01 11.37
C LEU A 533 9.58 9.62 12.59
N ASN A 534 8.91 10.76 12.43
CA ASN A 534 8.21 11.41 13.53
C ASN A 534 7.03 10.56 14.02
N MET A 535 6.24 9.99 13.09
CA MET A 535 5.17 9.04 13.43
C MET A 535 5.73 7.80 14.14
N THR A 536 6.80 7.21 13.60
CA THR A 536 7.42 6.01 14.20
C THR A 536 8.01 6.30 15.58
N LEU A 537 8.65 7.45 15.78
CA LEU A 537 9.20 7.88 17.07
C LEU A 537 8.10 8.17 18.09
N LEU A 538 7.02 8.84 17.69
CA LEU A 538 5.87 9.11 18.56
C LEU A 538 5.23 7.82 19.05
N VAL A 539 5.03 6.84 18.15
CA VAL A 539 4.51 5.52 18.49
C VAL A 539 5.45 4.79 19.43
N SER A 540 6.75 4.74 19.11
CA SER A 540 7.76 4.06 19.94
C SER A 540 7.90 4.68 21.34
N LEU A 541 7.81 6.01 21.45
CA LEU A 541 7.87 6.71 22.73
C LEU A 541 6.59 6.50 23.56
N LYS A 542 5.42 6.44 22.94
CA LYS A 542 4.15 6.11 23.60
C LYS A 542 4.15 4.68 24.16
N VAL A 543 4.62 3.71 23.38
CA VAL A 543 4.75 2.31 23.79
C VAL A 543 5.76 2.18 24.94
N ARG A 544 6.89 2.87 24.90
CA ARG A 544 7.92 2.84 25.95
C ARG A 544 7.48 3.50 27.25
N LYS A 545 6.61 4.53 27.19
CA LYS A 545 6.04 5.19 28.40
C LYS A 545 4.96 4.35 29.08
N LYS A 546 4.29 3.46 28.35
CA LYS A 546 3.40 2.44 28.93
C LYS A 546 4.23 1.16 29.07
N ASN A 547 4.96 1.02 30.18
CA ASN A 547 5.52 -0.27 30.62
C ASN A 547 4.38 -1.26 30.82
N VAL A 548 3.91 -1.86 29.74
CA VAL A 548 3.16 -3.11 29.78
C VAL A 548 4.22 -4.20 29.72
N PRO A 549 4.45 -4.97 30.77
CA PRO A 549 5.31 -6.12 30.69
C PRO A 549 4.62 -7.15 29.79
N LEU A 550 5.03 -7.19 28.51
CA LEU A 550 4.84 -8.36 27.66
C LEU A 550 5.73 -9.47 28.24
N GLN A 551 5.26 -10.08 29.30
CA GLN A 551 5.82 -11.35 29.76
C GLN A 551 5.21 -12.45 28.88
N CYS A 552 5.93 -12.77 27.81
CA CYS A 552 5.81 -14.06 27.18
C CYS A 552 6.33 -15.12 28.17
N SER A 553 5.46 -15.98 28.65
CA SER A 553 5.81 -17.29 29.18
C SER A 553 4.93 -18.34 28.50
#